data_65c073df8fd110f3a45f116dfdd15d23
#
_entry.id   65c073df8fd110f3a45f116dfdd15d23
#
_cell.length_a   1.000
_cell.length_b   1.000
_cell.length_c   1.000
_cell.angle_alpha   90.00
_cell.angle_beta   90.00
_cell.angle_gamma   90.00
#
_symmetry.space_group_name_H-M   'P 1'
#
loop_
_entity.id
_entity.type
_entity.pdbx_description
1 polymer ?
#
loop_
_entity_poly.entity_id
_entity_poly.type
_entity_poly.pdbx_seq_one_letter_code
_entity_poly.pdbx_strand_id
1 'polypeptide(L)'
;MDNRNFIAKRAAAYFRPGDVVNLGIGIPSLCGSYAVDGVLFQSENGFIGIGPTVQEGLMKNERFVNAGGVPFVPVPGSSAFDVAMSFNVIRCGRLAATVLGGLQVSAQGDLANWATPGRAFGMGGAMDLCNGARKVIVAMELVAKDGSPK
;
A
#
# COMPACT_ATOMS: atom_id res chain seq x y z
N MET A 1 0.81 -17.70 12.80
CA MET A 1 0.65 -16.52 11.92
C MET A 1 -0.79 -16.09 12.03
N ASP A 2 -1.07 -14.85 12.37
CA ASP A 2 -2.42 -14.31 12.41
C ASP A 2 -2.98 -14.08 11.01
N ASN A 3 -4.30 -13.85 10.92
CA ASN A 3 -4.99 -13.65 9.64
C ASN A 3 -4.43 -12.48 8.82
N ARG A 4 -4.03 -11.39 9.48
CA ARG A 4 -3.51 -10.20 8.81
C ARG A 4 -2.17 -10.48 8.12
N ASN A 5 -1.27 -11.15 8.80
CA ASN A 5 0.02 -11.57 8.27
C ASN A 5 -0.14 -12.64 7.17
N PHE A 6 -1.11 -13.55 7.32
CA PHE A 6 -1.44 -14.51 6.27
C PHE A 6 -1.92 -13.82 4.99
N ILE A 7 -2.84 -12.85 5.09
CA ILE A 7 -3.33 -12.06 3.96
C ILE A 7 -2.18 -11.30 3.28
N ALA A 8 -1.34 -10.62 4.08
CA ALA A 8 -0.21 -9.86 3.57
C ALA A 8 0.79 -10.76 2.82
N LYS A 9 1.11 -11.93 3.37
CA LYS A 9 1.98 -12.93 2.70
C LYS A 9 1.39 -13.41 1.38
N ARG A 10 0.08 -13.64 1.33
CA ARG A 10 -0.61 -14.05 0.09
C ARG A 10 -0.59 -12.93 -0.96
N ALA A 11 -0.81 -11.69 -0.56
CA ALA A 11 -0.73 -10.54 -1.44
C ALA A 11 0.71 -10.33 -1.98
N ALA A 12 1.71 -10.43 -1.11
CA ALA A 12 3.12 -10.28 -1.49
C ALA A 12 3.60 -11.36 -2.50
N ALA A 13 2.98 -12.53 -2.53
CA ALA A 13 3.31 -13.59 -3.48
C ALA A 13 3.05 -13.22 -4.96
N TYR A 14 2.36 -12.12 -5.22
CA TYR A 14 2.15 -11.59 -6.58
C TYR A 14 3.27 -10.66 -7.06
N PHE A 15 4.20 -10.27 -6.19
CA PHE A 15 5.29 -9.36 -6.53
C PHE A 15 6.46 -10.12 -7.15
N ARG A 16 7.19 -9.45 -8.03
CA ARG A 16 8.38 -9.97 -8.73
C ARG A 16 9.56 -9.02 -8.54
N PRO A 17 10.81 -9.51 -8.57
CA PRO A 17 11.97 -8.63 -8.60
C PRO A 17 11.85 -7.59 -9.72
N GLY A 18 12.15 -6.34 -9.40
CA GLY A 18 12.03 -5.20 -10.32
C GLY A 18 10.65 -4.52 -10.32
N ASP A 19 9.64 -5.08 -9.65
CA ASP A 19 8.34 -4.42 -9.52
C ASP A 19 8.45 -3.17 -8.65
N VAL A 20 7.73 -2.12 -9.05
CA VAL A 20 7.44 -0.96 -8.20
C VAL A 20 6.01 -1.12 -7.68
N VAL A 21 5.85 -1.22 -6.38
CA VAL A 21 4.58 -1.55 -5.73
C VAL A 21 4.20 -0.47 -4.72
N ASN A 22 2.97 0.04 -4.81
CA ASN A 22 2.41 0.90 -3.78
C ASN A 22 1.72 0.06 -2.70
N LEU A 23 1.98 0.38 -1.43
CA LEU A 23 1.36 -0.27 -0.28
C LEU A 23 0.49 0.72 0.49
N GLY A 24 -0.79 0.42 0.57
CA GLY A 24 -1.74 1.13 1.44
C GLY A 24 -1.47 0.89 2.93
N ILE A 25 -2.23 1.58 3.77
CA ILE A 25 -2.12 1.52 5.23
C ILE A 25 -2.79 0.23 5.77
N GLY A 26 -2.28 -0.29 6.87
CA GLY A 26 -2.85 -1.45 7.58
C GLY A 26 -2.33 -2.79 7.08
N ILE A 27 -3.21 -3.73 6.67
CA ILE A 27 -2.79 -5.04 6.14
C ILE A 27 -1.86 -4.90 4.93
N PRO A 28 -2.14 -3.99 3.95
CA PRO A 28 -1.23 -3.78 2.83
C PRO A 28 0.21 -3.48 3.22
N SER A 29 0.44 -2.66 4.23
CA SER A 29 1.81 -2.30 4.66
C SER A 29 2.62 -3.49 5.17
N LEU A 30 1.97 -4.54 5.67
CA LEU A 30 2.63 -5.76 6.12
C LEU A 30 3.24 -6.58 4.96
N CYS A 31 2.80 -6.34 3.72
CA CYS A 31 3.32 -7.04 2.54
C CYS A 31 4.82 -6.84 2.36
N GLY A 32 5.36 -5.69 2.81
CA GLY A 32 6.78 -5.39 2.74
C GLY A 32 7.67 -6.43 3.43
N SER A 33 7.19 -7.05 4.51
CA SER A 33 7.91 -8.07 5.25
C SER A 33 7.92 -9.45 4.57
N TYR A 34 7.14 -9.62 3.51
CA TYR A 34 6.98 -10.91 2.80
C TYR A 34 7.35 -10.83 1.32
N ALA A 35 7.70 -9.66 0.84
CA ALA A 35 8.10 -9.47 -0.54
C ALA A 35 9.43 -10.14 -0.85
N VAL A 36 9.58 -10.61 -2.09
CA VAL A 36 10.87 -11.10 -2.60
C VAL A 36 11.85 -9.95 -2.76
N ASP A 37 13.14 -10.25 -2.70
CA ASP A 37 14.19 -9.26 -2.91
C ASP A 37 14.05 -8.60 -4.29
N GLY A 38 14.42 -7.32 -4.36
CA GLY A 38 14.37 -6.54 -5.61
C GLY A 38 13.03 -5.87 -5.89
N VAL A 39 12.01 -6.00 -5.01
CA VAL A 39 10.79 -5.20 -5.08
C VAL A 39 11.06 -3.82 -4.49
N LEU A 40 10.65 -2.76 -5.19
CA LEU A 40 10.74 -1.39 -4.72
C LEU A 40 9.36 -0.90 -4.26
N PHE A 41 9.27 -0.42 -3.02
CA PHE A 41 8.02 0.14 -2.53
C PHE A 41 7.94 1.64 -2.78
N GLN A 42 6.76 2.07 -3.22
CA GLN A 42 6.42 3.47 -3.49
C GLN A 42 5.43 3.95 -2.42
N SER A 43 5.58 5.20 -2.01
CA SER A 43 4.57 5.92 -1.24
C SER A 43 4.09 7.12 -2.03
N GLU A 44 2.77 7.33 -2.06
CA GLU A 44 2.12 8.35 -2.87
C GLU A 44 2.50 9.79 -2.50
N ASN A 45 2.99 10.02 -1.29
CA ASN A 45 3.50 11.32 -0.87
C ASN A 45 4.83 11.71 -1.54
N GLY A 46 5.43 10.84 -2.37
CA GLY A 46 6.56 11.20 -3.22
C GLY A 46 7.84 10.43 -2.97
N PHE A 47 7.79 9.12 -2.78
CA PHE A 47 8.99 8.33 -2.54
C PHE A 47 8.92 6.96 -3.23
N ILE A 48 10.05 6.55 -3.84
CA ILE A 48 10.27 5.16 -4.32
C ILE A 48 11.54 4.63 -3.65
N GLY A 49 11.48 3.37 -3.21
CA GLY A 49 12.57 2.73 -2.49
C GLY A 49 12.43 2.87 -0.97
N ILE A 50 11.22 2.69 -0.46
CA ILE A 50 10.93 2.57 0.97
C ILE A 50 11.51 1.25 1.46
N GLY A 51 12.37 1.33 2.45
CA GLY A 51 12.90 0.18 3.16
C GLY A 51 12.17 -0.11 4.48
N PRO A 52 12.82 -0.80 5.41
CA PRO A 52 12.22 -1.16 6.69
C PRO A 52 11.77 0.06 7.49
N THR A 53 10.69 -0.12 8.25
CA THR A 53 10.26 0.88 9.25
C THR A 53 11.32 1.04 10.33
N VAL A 54 11.54 2.28 10.77
CA VAL A 54 12.47 2.56 11.85
C VAL A 54 11.88 2.04 13.15
N GLN A 55 12.59 1.10 13.81
CA GLN A 55 12.23 0.65 15.15
C GLN A 55 12.58 1.74 16.18
N GLU A 56 11.85 1.79 17.29
CA GLU A 56 12.15 2.68 18.41
C GLU A 56 13.61 2.50 18.86
N GLY A 57 14.34 3.62 18.97
CA GLY A 57 15.76 3.63 19.38
C GLY A 57 16.79 3.75 18.25
N LEU A 58 16.43 3.53 16.99
CA LEU A 58 17.27 3.87 15.83
C LEU A 58 17.05 5.33 15.43
N MET A 59 18.10 5.98 14.84
CA MET A 59 18.04 7.39 14.43
C MET A 59 16.81 7.61 13.53
N LYS A 60 15.77 8.22 14.10
CA LYS A 60 14.58 8.66 13.38
C LYS A 60 14.99 9.84 12.50
N ASN A 61 15.13 9.62 11.21
CA ASN A 61 15.08 10.75 10.30
C ASN A 61 13.60 11.06 10.04
N GLU A 62 13.06 11.99 10.82
CA GLU A 62 11.65 12.40 10.76
C GLU A 62 11.25 13.00 9.40
N ARG A 63 12.22 13.21 8.49
CA ARG A 63 11.98 13.71 7.14
C ARG A 63 11.54 12.62 6.17
N PHE A 64 11.84 11.34 6.48
CA PHE A 64 11.43 10.22 5.65
C PHE A 64 10.26 9.48 6.28
N VAL A 65 9.05 9.92 5.96
CA VAL A 65 7.81 9.28 6.38
C VAL A 65 7.00 8.88 5.15
N ASN A 66 6.34 7.74 5.24
CA ASN A 66 5.41 7.30 4.19
C ASN A 66 4.07 8.04 4.28
N ALA A 67 3.15 7.81 3.36
CA ALA A 67 1.83 8.44 3.34
C ALA A 67 0.97 8.14 4.59
N GLY A 68 1.31 7.12 5.37
CA GLY A 68 0.71 6.80 6.66
C GLY A 68 1.39 7.49 7.85
N GLY A 69 2.38 8.37 7.62
CA GLY A 69 3.14 9.03 8.69
C GLY A 69 4.17 8.14 9.40
N VAL A 70 4.45 6.95 8.85
CA VAL A 70 5.39 6.00 9.47
C VAL A 70 6.81 6.27 8.95
N PRO A 71 7.79 6.51 9.85
CA PRO A 71 9.19 6.66 9.47
C PRO A 71 9.77 5.38 8.86
N PHE A 72 10.62 5.54 7.86
CA PHE A 72 11.29 4.43 7.19
C PHE A 72 12.76 4.76 6.85
N VAL A 73 13.54 3.74 6.56
CA VAL A 73 14.91 3.88 6.05
C VAL A 73 14.89 3.72 4.53
N PRO A 74 15.37 4.71 3.76
CA PRO A 74 15.50 4.57 2.32
C PRO A 74 16.46 3.43 1.94
N VAL A 75 16.14 2.67 0.90
CA VAL A 75 17.09 1.70 0.34
C VAL A 75 18.05 2.39 -0.63
N PRO A 76 19.25 1.83 -0.89
CA PRO A 76 20.14 2.36 -1.91
C PRO A 76 19.46 2.48 -3.27
N GLY A 77 19.63 3.63 -3.95
CA GLY A 77 18.95 3.92 -5.23
C GLY A 77 17.55 4.48 -5.10
N SER A 78 17.07 4.75 -3.89
CA SER A 78 15.78 5.40 -3.66
C SER A 78 15.73 6.82 -4.23
N SER A 79 14.53 7.31 -4.50
CA SER A 79 14.27 8.66 -5.02
C SER A 79 13.11 9.32 -4.28
N ALA A 80 13.28 10.61 -3.96
CA ALA A 80 12.25 11.47 -3.41
C ALA A 80 11.87 12.55 -4.43
N PHE A 81 10.59 12.83 -4.56
CA PHE A 81 10.04 13.82 -5.47
C PHE A 81 8.75 14.40 -4.90
N ASP A 82 8.23 15.45 -5.53
CA ASP A 82 6.98 16.06 -5.08
C ASP A 82 5.75 15.16 -5.34
N VAL A 83 4.65 15.50 -4.69
CA VAL A 83 3.40 14.74 -4.78
C VAL A 83 2.83 14.74 -6.21
N ALA A 84 3.00 15.81 -6.98
CA ALA A 84 2.49 15.87 -8.35
C ALA A 84 3.24 14.88 -9.26
N MET A 85 4.56 14.80 -9.13
CA MET A 85 5.37 13.79 -9.82
C MET A 85 4.97 12.37 -9.38
N SER A 86 4.73 12.15 -8.10
CA SER A 86 4.30 10.85 -7.57
C SER A 86 3.01 10.39 -8.23
N PHE A 87 1.99 11.25 -8.29
CA PHE A 87 0.72 10.92 -8.95
C PHE A 87 0.86 10.78 -10.46
N ASN A 88 1.77 11.51 -11.10
CA ASN A 88 2.08 11.28 -12.52
C ASN A 88 2.67 9.88 -12.75
N VAL A 89 3.59 9.41 -11.90
CA VAL A 89 4.12 8.04 -11.97
C VAL A 89 3.00 7.00 -11.84
N ILE A 90 2.05 7.22 -10.91
CA ILE A 90 0.88 6.35 -10.73
C ILE A 90 0.03 6.35 -12.01
N ARG A 91 -0.41 7.51 -12.48
CA ARG A 91 -1.31 7.67 -13.64
C ARG A 91 -0.71 7.17 -14.94
N CYS A 92 0.61 7.25 -15.11
CA CYS A 92 1.31 6.73 -16.29
C CYS A 92 1.49 5.19 -16.29
N GLY A 93 0.88 4.46 -15.38
CA GLY A 93 0.95 2.99 -15.35
C GLY A 93 2.33 2.43 -14.99
N ARG A 94 3.13 3.17 -14.22
CA ARG A 94 4.48 2.76 -13.83
C ARG A 94 4.51 1.85 -12.61
N LEU A 95 3.41 1.76 -11.87
CA LEU A 95 3.29 0.82 -10.77
C LEU A 95 2.92 -0.57 -11.31
N ALA A 96 3.70 -1.58 -10.95
CA ALA A 96 3.39 -2.98 -11.25
C ALA A 96 2.14 -3.44 -10.49
N ALA A 97 2.01 -2.99 -9.24
CA ALA A 97 0.84 -3.24 -8.42
C ALA A 97 0.59 -2.13 -7.39
N THR A 98 -0.65 -2.02 -6.95
CA THR A 98 -1.02 -1.38 -5.69
C THR A 98 -1.74 -2.39 -4.80
N VAL A 99 -1.45 -2.36 -3.50
CA VAL A 99 -2.18 -3.14 -2.50
C VAL A 99 -2.98 -2.19 -1.63
N LEU A 100 -4.29 -2.32 -1.66
CA LEU A 100 -5.22 -1.44 -0.94
C LEU A 100 -5.98 -2.21 0.14
N GLY A 101 -6.30 -1.54 1.22
CA GLY A 101 -7.34 -1.99 2.14
C GLY A 101 -8.72 -1.75 1.54
N GLY A 102 -9.73 -2.47 2.04
CA GLY A 102 -11.11 -2.31 1.63
C GLY A 102 -12.07 -2.35 2.81
N LEU A 103 -13.19 -1.68 2.65
CA LEU A 103 -14.34 -1.80 3.56
C LEU A 103 -15.25 -2.92 3.10
N GLN A 104 -15.50 -2.98 1.79
CA GLN A 104 -16.25 -4.04 1.11
C GLN A 104 -15.72 -4.26 -0.30
N VAL A 105 -15.92 -5.48 -0.82
CA VAL A 105 -15.64 -5.84 -2.22
C VAL A 105 -16.81 -6.61 -2.77
N SER A 106 -17.35 -6.19 -3.93
CA SER A 106 -18.43 -6.90 -4.60
C SER A 106 -17.94 -8.20 -5.26
N ALA A 107 -18.85 -9.10 -5.61
CA ALA A 107 -18.52 -10.30 -6.37
C ALA A 107 -17.96 -10.00 -7.77
N GLN A 108 -18.19 -8.80 -8.30
CA GLN A 108 -17.64 -8.30 -9.56
C GLN A 108 -16.26 -7.66 -9.41
N GLY A 109 -15.76 -7.50 -8.17
CA GLY A 109 -14.46 -6.89 -7.88
C GLY A 109 -14.50 -5.37 -7.65
N ASP A 110 -15.70 -4.77 -7.48
CA ASP A 110 -15.80 -3.35 -7.14
C ASP A 110 -15.38 -3.12 -5.70
N LEU A 111 -14.53 -2.12 -5.49
CA LEU A 111 -13.97 -1.78 -4.19
C LEU A 111 -14.68 -0.58 -3.56
N ALA A 112 -15.19 -0.76 -2.34
CA ALA A 112 -15.60 0.33 -1.47
C ALA A 112 -14.54 0.52 -0.36
N ASN A 113 -13.89 1.69 -0.34
CA ASN A 113 -12.81 1.96 0.62
C ASN A 113 -12.84 3.35 1.27
N TRP A 114 -13.82 4.20 0.98
CA TRP A 114 -13.84 5.59 1.43
C TRP A 114 -15.07 5.98 2.27
N ALA A 115 -16.13 5.17 2.29
CA ALA A 115 -17.32 5.45 3.07
C ALA A 115 -18.03 4.17 3.52
N THR A 116 -18.73 4.26 4.63
CA THR A 116 -19.77 3.33 5.08
C THR A 116 -21.04 4.13 5.35
N PRO A 117 -22.23 3.51 5.46
CA PRO A 117 -23.44 4.23 5.84
C PRO A 117 -23.21 5.10 7.07
N GLY A 118 -23.47 6.41 6.94
CA GLY A 118 -23.30 7.39 8.00
C GLY A 118 -21.90 7.86 8.31
N ARG A 119 -20.84 7.34 7.62
CA ARG A 119 -19.46 7.76 7.84
C ARG A 119 -18.62 7.76 6.56
N ALA A 120 -18.03 8.92 6.24
CA ALA A 120 -17.05 9.06 5.18
C ALA A 120 -15.62 9.15 5.76
N PHE A 121 -14.66 8.45 5.13
CA PHE A 121 -13.26 8.40 5.56
C PHE A 121 -12.34 9.20 4.64
N GLY A 122 -12.83 9.61 3.48
CA GLY A 122 -12.02 10.16 2.39
C GLY A 122 -11.33 9.07 1.57
N MET A 123 -11.17 9.34 0.29
CA MET A 123 -10.64 8.35 -0.66
C MET A 123 -9.13 8.41 -0.82
N GLY A 124 -8.47 9.48 -0.38
CA GLY A 124 -7.03 9.67 -0.57
C GLY A 124 -6.60 9.48 -2.02
N GLY A 125 -5.48 8.78 -2.22
CA GLY A 125 -4.96 8.43 -3.55
C GLY A 125 -5.59 7.21 -4.20
N ALA A 126 -6.59 6.58 -3.58
CA ALA A 126 -7.10 5.28 -4.04
C ALA A 126 -7.67 5.30 -5.46
N MET A 127 -8.32 6.40 -5.88
CA MET A 127 -8.84 6.52 -7.25
C MET A 127 -7.73 6.45 -8.29
N ASP A 128 -6.65 7.21 -8.09
CA ASP A 128 -5.51 7.21 -9.00
C ASP A 128 -4.78 5.87 -8.98
N LEU A 129 -4.62 5.27 -7.81
CA LEU A 129 -3.98 3.97 -7.64
C LEU A 129 -4.77 2.86 -8.32
N CYS A 130 -6.10 2.84 -8.17
CA CYS A 130 -6.97 1.84 -8.82
C CYS A 130 -6.96 1.96 -10.35
N ASN A 131 -6.86 3.18 -10.89
CA ASN A 131 -6.86 3.40 -12.34
C ASN A 131 -5.47 3.31 -12.96
N GLY A 132 -4.42 3.68 -12.22
CA GLY A 132 -3.07 3.81 -12.74
C GLY A 132 -2.18 2.58 -12.54
N ALA A 133 -2.39 1.77 -11.51
CA ALA A 133 -1.59 0.58 -11.31
C ALA A 133 -1.97 -0.55 -12.28
N ARG A 134 -0.97 -1.32 -12.74
CA ARG A 134 -1.21 -2.45 -13.64
C ARG A 134 -1.99 -3.58 -12.99
N LYS A 135 -1.90 -3.70 -11.66
CA LYS A 135 -2.64 -4.68 -10.86
C LYS A 135 -3.12 -4.01 -9.57
N VAL A 136 -4.38 -4.20 -9.25
CA VAL A 136 -4.96 -3.80 -7.97
C VAL A 136 -5.19 -5.06 -7.14
N ILE A 137 -4.63 -5.08 -5.94
CA ILE A 137 -4.78 -6.17 -4.97
C ILE A 137 -5.50 -5.58 -3.75
N VAL A 138 -6.64 -6.14 -3.39
CA VAL A 138 -7.35 -5.75 -2.17
C VAL A 138 -6.99 -6.73 -1.06
N ALA A 139 -6.34 -6.22 -0.01
CA ALA A 139 -5.91 -7.01 1.15
C ALA A 139 -6.76 -6.64 2.37
N MET A 140 -7.76 -7.46 2.68
CA MET A 140 -8.71 -7.23 3.76
C MET A 140 -9.23 -8.55 4.35
N GLU A 141 -9.76 -8.50 5.56
CA GLU A 141 -10.52 -9.61 6.12
C GLU A 141 -11.89 -9.67 5.46
N LEU A 142 -12.41 -10.87 5.17
CA LEU A 142 -13.69 -11.07 4.49
C LEU A 142 -14.91 -10.87 5.40
N VAL A 143 -14.67 -10.78 6.70
CA VAL A 143 -15.74 -10.68 7.70
C VAL A 143 -15.49 -9.44 8.56
N ALA A 144 -16.52 -8.67 8.82
CA ALA A 144 -16.50 -7.54 9.73
C ALA A 144 -16.52 -7.99 11.20
N LYS A 145 -16.31 -7.06 12.13
CA LYS A 145 -16.28 -7.39 13.57
C LYS A 145 -17.59 -7.93 14.10
N ASP A 146 -18.71 -7.61 13.47
CA ASP A 146 -20.06 -8.11 13.79
C ASP A 146 -20.42 -9.42 13.09
N GLY A 147 -19.48 -10.01 12.34
CA GLY A 147 -19.69 -11.26 11.61
C GLY A 147 -20.31 -11.08 10.22
N SER A 148 -20.66 -9.87 9.79
CA SER A 148 -21.20 -9.62 8.45
C SER A 148 -20.14 -9.77 7.36
N PRO A 149 -20.51 -10.21 6.14
CA PRO A 149 -19.60 -10.21 4.99
C PRO A 149 -19.13 -8.80 4.62
N LYS A 150 -17.93 -8.73 4.09
CA LYS A 150 -17.34 -7.49 3.59
C LYS A 150 -17.26 -7.47 2.08
#